data_bfea28ddb9f1cfe32cf088385e5cd9f5
#
_entry.id   bfea28ddb9f1cfe32cf088385e5cd9f5
#
_cell.length_a   1.000
_cell.length_b   1.000
_cell.length_c   1.000
_cell.angle_alpha   90.00
_cell.angle_beta   90.00
_cell.angle_gamma   90.00
#
_symmetry.space_group_name_H-M   'P 1'
#
loop_
_entity.id
_entity.type
_entity.pdbx_description
1 polymer ?
#
loop_
_entity_poly.entity_id
_entity_poly.type
_entity_poly.pdbx_seq_one_letter_code
_entity_poly.pdbx_strand_id
1 'polypeptide(L)'
;MWVGIAVLATNALAGAWGAISWVRGFPSSSFWWMLRGAQIAVAIQVAIGLFLVARGASSPDGLHVVYGISPLVVTLVSEGMRAGAAHRELDDVPDLDALTRSDQMAIARRVAMSEMGVMTVGALLILTLALRAYQTGG
;
A
#
# COMPACT_ATOMS: atom_id res chain seq x y z
N MET A 1 -1.51 -17.44 12.26
CA MET A 1 -0.64 -17.95 11.17
C MET A 1 -1.19 -17.63 9.79
N TRP A 2 -2.37 -18.07 9.38
CA TRP A 2 -2.91 -17.87 8.02
C TRP A 2 -3.08 -16.41 7.60
N VAL A 3 -3.53 -15.54 8.49
CA VAL A 3 -3.75 -14.12 8.17
C VAL A 3 -2.43 -13.40 7.89
N GLY A 4 -1.37 -13.68 8.65
CA GLY A 4 -0.04 -13.12 8.37
C GLY A 4 0.53 -13.57 7.02
N ILE A 5 0.30 -14.84 6.64
CA ILE A 5 0.67 -15.36 5.32
C ILE A 5 -0.13 -14.65 4.22
N ALA A 6 -1.42 -14.39 4.44
CA ALA A 6 -2.25 -13.65 3.49
C ALA A 6 -1.75 -12.21 3.29
N VAL A 7 -1.37 -11.50 4.36
CA VAL A 7 -0.76 -10.16 4.26
C VAL A 7 0.56 -10.21 3.50
N LEU A 8 1.42 -11.18 3.79
CA LEU A 8 2.68 -11.39 3.06
C LEU A 8 2.43 -11.62 1.57
N ALA A 9 1.59 -12.59 1.21
CA ALA A 9 1.35 -12.98 -0.17
C ALA A 9 0.69 -11.85 -0.98
N THR A 10 -0.32 -11.18 -0.42
CA THR A 10 -1.04 -10.11 -1.12
C THR A 10 -0.16 -8.88 -1.34
N ASN A 11 0.67 -8.49 -0.34
CA ASN A 11 1.61 -7.38 -0.50
C ASN A 11 2.78 -7.73 -1.43
N ALA A 12 3.25 -8.98 -1.44
CA ALA A 12 4.25 -9.45 -2.40
C ALA A 12 3.72 -9.35 -3.84
N LEU A 13 2.49 -9.81 -4.08
CA LEU A 13 1.86 -9.72 -5.41
C LEU A 13 1.63 -8.28 -5.84
N ALA A 14 1.05 -7.44 -4.97
CA ALA A 14 0.81 -6.03 -5.26
C ALA A 14 2.13 -5.28 -5.48
N GLY A 15 3.12 -5.48 -4.62
CA GLY A 15 4.43 -4.83 -4.72
C GLY A 15 5.20 -5.25 -5.97
N ALA A 16 5.26 -6.55 -6.29
CA ALA A 16 5.94 -7.06 -7.47
C ALA A 16 5.26 -6.56 -8.77
N TRP A 17 3.95 -6.67 -8.87
CA TRP A 17 3.21 -6.19 -10.04
C TRP A 17 3.30 -4.68 -10.19
N GLY A 18 3.19 -3.95 -9.09
CA GLY A 18 3.36 -2.50 -9.06
C GLY A 18 4.75 -2.08 -9.54
N ALA A 19 5.81 -2.73 -9.05
CA ALA A 19 7.18 -2.45 -9.47
C ALA A 19 7.40 -2.71 -10.96
N ILE A 20 6.91 -3.85 -11.47
CA ILE A 20 7.00 -4.18 -12.91
C ILE A 20 6.27 -3.13 -13.75
N SER A 21 5.05 -2.76 -13.37
CA SER A 21 4.24 -1.78 -14.08
C SER A 21 4.87 -0.40 -14.04
N TRP A 22 5.43 -0.02 -12.89
CA TRP A 22 6.08 1.28 -12.69
C TRP A 22 7.37 1.39 -13.53
N VAL A 23 8.24 0.39 -13.47
CA VAL A 23 9.50 0.37 -14.28
C VAL A 23 9.20 0.38 -15.77
N ARG A 24 8.15 -0.31 -16.20
CA ARG A 24 7.71 -0.34 -17.60
C ARG A 24 6.93 0.89 -18.04
N GLY A 25 6.58 1.77 -17.12
CA GLY A 25 5.91 3.05 -17.41
C GLY A 25 4.45 2.89 -17.87
N PHE A 26 3.73 1.85 -17.44
CA PHE A 26 2.31 1.71 -17.77
C PHE A 26 1.41 1.67 -16.50
N PRO A 27 0.36 2.54 -16.43
CA PRO A 27 -0.63 2.46 -15.36
C PRO A 27 -1.41 1.15 -15.44
N SER A 28 -1.59 0.46 -14.32
CA SER A 28 -2.22 -0.86 -14.29
C SER A 28 -3.46 -0.88 -13.38
N SER A 29 -4.62 -1.14 -13.95
CA SER A 29 -5.86 -1.35 -13.17
C SER A 29 -5.77 -2.58 -12.28
N SER A 30 -5.08 -3.64 -12.74
CA SER A 30 -4.88 -4.87 -11.95
C SER A 30 -4.07 -4.60 -10.67
N PHE A 31 -3.11 -3.68 -10.72
CA PHE A 31 -2.36 -3.25 -9.54
C PHE A 31 -3.29 -2.73 -8.44
N TRP A 32 -4.26 -1.88 -8.79
CA TRP A 32 -5.18 -1.30 -7.82
C TRP A 32 -6.07 -2.35 -7.15
N TRP A 33 -6.53 -3.35 -7.88
CA TRP A 33 -7.29 -4.46 -7.30
C TRP A 33 -6.45 -5.31 -6.35
N MET A 34 -5.22 -5.64 -6.73
CA MET A 34 -4.27 -6.36 -5.87
C MET A 34 -3.94 -5.56 -4.61
N LEU A 35 -3.70 -4.25 -4.76
CA LEU A 35 -3.44 -3.35 -3.64
C LEU A 35 -4.62 -3.29 -2.66
N ARG A 36 -5.86 -3.15 -3.15
CA ARG A 36 -7.06 -3.16 -2.30
C ARG A 36 -7.19 -4.49 -1.53
N GLY A 37 -6.94 -5.60 -2.19
CA GLY A 37 -6.88 -6.91 -1.52
C GLY A 37 -5.82 -6.96 -0.41
N ALA A 38 -4.63 -6.43 -0.66
CA ALA A 38 -3.56 -6.34 0.33
C ALA A 38 -3.95 -5.44 1.52
N GLN A 39 -4.55 -4.28 1.28
CA GLN A 39 -5.02 -3.36 2.32
C GLN A 39 -6.13 -3.99 3.19
N ILE A 40 -7.06 -4.71 2.58
CA ILE A 40 -8.10 -5.45 3.31
C ILE A 40 -7.46 -6.53 4.20
N ALA A 41 -6.48 -7.27 3.71
CA ALA A 41 -5.77 -8.28 4.50
C ALA A 41 -5.08 -7.67 5.73
N VAL A 42 -4.42 -6.50 5.57
CA VAL A 42 -3.82 -5.74 6.69
C VAL A 42 -4.89 -5.30 7.69
N ALA A 43 -6.01 -4.74 7.22
CA ALA A 43 -7.09 -4.29 8.09
C ALA A 43 -7.70 -5.45 8.90
N ILE A 44 -7.93 -6.60 8.28
CA ILE A 44 -8.42 -7.81 8.95
C ILE A 44 -7.40 -8.29 10.00
N GLN A 45 -6.12 -8.32 9.67
CA GLN A 45 -5.06 -8.71 10.61
C GLN A 45 -5.07 -7.83 11.87
N VAL A 46 -5.12 -6.52 11.69
CA VAL A 46 -5.15 -5.57 12.81
C VAL A 46 -6.42 -5.72 13.64
N ALA A 47 -7.58 -5.86 12.98
CA ALA A 47 -8.86 -6.05 13.67
C ALA A 47 -8.86 -7.32 14.54
N ILE A 48 -8.34 -8.44 13.99
CA ILE A 48 -8.19 -9.69 14.76
C ILE A 48 -7.22 -9.49 15.94
N GLY A 49 -6.08 -8.85 15.72
CA GLY A 49 -5.11 -8.56 16.77
C GLY A 49 -5.71 -7.74 17.91
N LEU A 50 -6.40 -6.65 17.60
CA LEU A 50 -7.09 -5.80 18.57
C LEU A 50 -8.19 -6.56 19.33
N PHE A 51 -8.96 -7.39 18.61
CA PHE A 51 -9.98 -8.22 19.24
C PHE A 51 -9.39 -9.21 20.24
N LEU A 52 -8.28 -9.86 19.92
CA LEU A 52 -7.60 -10.79 20.82
C LEU A 52 -7.06 -10.07 22.07
N VAL A 53 -6.45 -8.88 21.91
CA VAL A 53 -6.00 -8.06 23.04
C VAL A 53 -7.19 -7.65 23.93
N ALA A 54 -8.31 -7.23 23.33
CA ALA A 54 -9.52 -6.88 24.09
C ALA A 54 -10.11 -8.08 24.85
N ARG A 55 -9.85 -9.32 24.40
CA ARG A 55 -10.22 -10.57 25.07
C ARG A 55 -9.22 -11.01 26.15
N GLY A 56 -8.19 -10.21 26.42
CA GLY A 56 -7.18 -10.49 27.43
C GLY A 56 -6.03 -11.38 26.98
N ALA A 57 -5.88 -11.58 25.65
CA ALA A 57 -4.68 -12.24 25.13
C ALA A 57 -3.46 -11.35 25.42
N SER A 58 -2.50 -11.90 26.17
CA SER A 58 -1.20 -11.25 26.36
C SER A 58 -0.34 -11.44 25.14
N SER A 59 0.19 -10.33 24.60
CA SER A 59 1.24 -10.42 23.57
C SER A 59 2.53 -10.92 24.20
N PRO A 60 3.22 -11.91 23.62
CA PRO A 60 4.49 -12.41 24.16
C PRO A 60 5.54 -11.32 24.33
N ASP A 61 5.57 -10.35 23.38
CA ASP A 61 6.51 -9.23 23.36
C ASP A 61 5.86 -7.95 22.84
N GLY A 62 6.28 -6.78 23.39
CA GLY A 62 5.85 -5.47 22.90
C GLY A 62 6.18 -5.25 21.41
N LEU A 63 7.22 -5.90 20.90
CA LEU A 63 7.59 -5.88 19.47
C LEU A 63 6.53 -6.51 18.58
N HIS A 64 5.82 -7.54 19.04
CA HIS A 64 4.75 -8.17 18.28
C HIS A 64 3.60 -7.19 18.00
N VAL A 65 3.26 -6.34 18.96
CA VAL A 65 2.22 -5.29 18.80
C VAL A 65 2.70 -4.23 17.79
N VAL A 66 3.97 -3.81 17.89
CA VAL A 66 4.57 -2.83 16.97
C VAL A 66 4.53 -3.37 15.54
N TYR A 67 5.01 -4.58 15.30
CA TYR A 67 4.99 -5.18 13.95
C TYR A 67 3.56 -5.49 13.46
N GLY A 68 2.62 -5.76 14.36
CA GLY A 68 1.23 -5.98 14.03
C GLY A 68 0.52 -4.72 13.53
N ILE A 69 0.84 -3.54 14.09
CA ILE A 69 0.21 -2.25 13.74
C ILE A 69 0.96 -1.53 12.62
N SER A 70 2.28 -1.69 12.51
CA SER A 70 3.11 -1.00 11.52
C SER A 70 2.61 -1.11 10.07
N PRO A 71 2.11 -2.26 9.58
CA PRO A 71 1.53 -2.35 8.23
C PRO A 71 0.34 -1.41 8.02
N LEU A 72 -0.50 -1.23 9.03
CA LEU A 72 -1.62 -0.28 8.95
C LEU A 72 -1.12 1.16 8.88
N VAL A 73 -0.15 1.53 9.72
CA VAL A 73 0.45 2.87 9.70
C VAL A 73 1.08 3.15 8.34
N VAL A 74 1.85 2.21 7.79
CA VAL A 74 2.43 2.35 6.44
C VAL A 74 1.34 2.51 5.38
N THR A 75 0.25 1.74 5.47
CA THR A 75 -0.89 1.87 4.56
C THR A 75 -1.48 3.28 4.60
N LEU A 76 -1.77 3.81 5.79
CA LEU A 76 -2.36 5.14 5.96
C LEU A 76 -1.42 6.26 5.49
N VAL A 77 -0.13 6.17 5.83
CA VAL A 77 0.88 7.12 5.37
C VAL A 77 1.00 7.08 3.84
N SER A 78 1.03 5.89 3.25
CA SER A 78 1.11 5.74 1.79
C SER A 78 -0.11 6.33 1.09
N GLU A 79 -1.33 6.16 1.63
CA GLU A 79 -2.53 6.80 1.08
C GLU A 79 -2.46 8.32 1.16
N GLY A 80 -1.95 8.89 2.26
CA GLY A 80 -1.72 10.33 2.38
C GLY A 80 -0.69 10.84 1.38
N MET A 81 0.43 10.12 1.23
CA MET A 81 1.47 10.45 0.25
C MET A 81 0.97 10.33 -1.20
N ARG A 82 0.10 9.35 -1.48
CA ARG A 82 -0.55 9.19 -2.79
C ARG A 82 -1.35 10.43 -3.17
N ALA A 83 -2.19 10.93 -2.25
CA ALA A 83 -2.95 12.15 -2.48
C ALA A 83 -2.04 13.35 -2.73
N GLY A 84 -0.96 13.50 -1.95
CA GLY A 84 0.04 14.54 -2.16
C GLY A 84 0.81 14.40 -3.47
N ALA A 85 1.06 13.17 -3.94
CA ALA A 85 1.68 12.92 -5.24
C ALA A 85 0.79 13.38 -6.40
N ALA A 86 -0.51 13.07 -6.33
CA ALA A 86 -1.49 13.54 -7.31
C ALA A 86 -1.58 15.07 -7.34
N HIS A 87 -1.61 15.72 -6.18
CA HIS A 87 -1.62 17.19 -6.08
C HIS A 87 -0.41 17.81 -6.77
N ARG A 88 0.80 17.33 -6.50
CA ARG A 88 2.03 17.88 -7.11
C ARG A 88 2.03 17.82 -8.64
N GLU A 89 1.43 16.77 -9.22
CA GLU A 89 1.34 16.66 -10.68
C GLU A 89 0.33 17.64 -11.29
N LEU A 90 -0.58 18.19 -10.48
CA LEU A 90 -1.64 19.10 -10.91
C LEU A 90 -1.33 20.57 -10.57
N ASP A 91 -0.39 20.84 -9.65
CA ASP A 91 -0.11 22.19 -9.16
C ASP A 91 0.32 23.18 -10.27
N ASP A 92 1.02 22.68 -11.31
CA ASP A 92 1.48 23.45 -12.45
C ASP A 92 0.42 23.56 -13.58
N VAL A 93 -0.78 23.02 -13.37
CA VAL A 93 -1.83 22.97 -14.39
C VAL A 93 -2.98 23.94 -14.00
N PRO A 94 -2.99 25.18 -14.50
CA PRO A 94 -3.95 26.19 -14.06
C PRO A 94 -5.39 25.91 -14.54
N ASP A 95 -5.57 25.28 -15.69
CA ASP A 95 -6.89 24.96 -16.24
C ASP A 95 -6.83 23.67 -17.08
N LEU A 96 -7.35 22.58 -16.54
CA LEU A 96 -7.39 21.29 -17.22
C LEU A 96 -8.34 21.31 -18.44
N ASP A 97 -9.40 22.09 -18.38
CA ASP A 97 -10.41 22.15 -19.44
C ASP A 97 -9.92 22.93 -20.66
N ALA A 98 -8.94 23.81 -20.49
CA ALA A 98 -8.30 24.56 -21.57
C ALA A 98 -7.26 23.71 -22.36
N LEU A 99 -6.86 22.56 -21.83
CA LEU A 99 -5.86 21.70 -22.46
C LEU A 99 -6.44 20.85 -23.58
N THR A 100 -5.58 20.48 -24.52
CA THR A 100 -5.96 19.48 -25.54
C THR A 100 -6.18 18.12 -24.90
N ARG A 101 -7.00 17.27 -25.52
CA ARG A 101 -7.26 15.91 -25.01
C ARG A 101 -5.99 15.08 -24.85
N SER A 102 -4.99 15.28 -25.71
CA SER A 102 -3.70 14.61 -25.61
C SER A 102 -2.92 15.04 -24.36
N ASP A 103 -2.96 16.33 -24.03
CA ASP A 103 -2.29 16.86 -22.84
C ASP A 103 -2.97 16.41 -21.56
N GLN A 104 -4.32 16.41 -21.54
CA GLN A 104 -5.10 15.86 -20.42
C GLN A 104 -4.75 14.39 -20.17
N MET A 105 -4.64 13.57 -21.22
CA MET A 105 -4.24 12.15 -21.10
C MET A 105 -2.80 11.99 -20.60
N ALA A 106 -1.88 12.84 -21.04
CA ALA A 106 -0.50 12.83 -20.58
C ALA A 106 -0.40 13.16 -19.07
N ILE A 107 -1.16 14.15 -18.61
CA ILE A 107 -1.24 14.52 -17.18
C ILE A 107 -1.85 13.37 -16.38
N ALA A 108 -2.99 12.84 -16.82
CA ALA A 108 -3.65 11.72 -16.14
C ALA A 108 -2.71 10.50 -15.99
N ARG A 109 -1.90 10.22 -17.02
CA ARG A 109 -0.90 9.15 -16.96
C ARG A 109 0.19 9.46 -15.93
N ARG A 110 0.70 10.70 -15.86
CA ARG A 110 1.71 11.10 -14.87
C ARG A 110 1.17 10.96 -13.45
N VAL A 111 -0.04 11.46 -13.20
CA VAL A 111 -0.73 11.30 -11.91
C VAL A 111 -0.83 9.81 -11.55
N ALA A 112 -1.36 8.98 -12.43
CA ALA A 112 -1.53 7.56 -12.19
C ALA A 112 -0.20 6.84 -11.91
N MET A 113 0.88 7.22 -12.61
CA MET A 113 2.22 6.65 -12.40
C MET A 113 2.83 7.09 -11.07
N SER A 114 2.67 8.36 -10.70
CA SER A 114 3.15 8.92 -9.44
C SER A 114 2.45 8.27 -8.25
N GLU A 115 1.12 8.17 -8.30
CA GLU A 115 0.33 7.46 -7.29
C GLU A 115 0.72 5.99 -7.16
N MET A 116 0.85 5.28 -8.30
CA MET A 116 1.22 3.87 -8.32
C MET A 116 2.62 3.64 -7.75
N GLY A 117 3.58 4.53 -8.02
CA GLY A 117 4.92 4.48 -7.46
C GLY A 117 4.91 4.54 -5.92
N VAL A 118 4.20 5.51 -5.35
CA VAL A 118 4.06 5.65 -3.89
C VAL A 118 3.46 4.38 -3.27
N MET A 119 2.37 3.88 -3.84
CA MET A 119 1.67 2.71 -3.29
C MET A 119 2.45 1.41 -3.46
N THR A 120 3.26 1.30 -4.53
CA THR A 120 4.18 0.18 -4.73
C THR A 120 5.25 0.15 -3.64
N VAL A 121 5.87 1.29 -3.34
CA VAL A 121 6.84 1.40 -2.24
C VAL A 121 6.19 1.03 -0.91
N GLY A 122 4.98 1.52 -0.64
CA GLY A 122 4.20 1.16 0.56
C GLY A 122 3.99 -0.35 0.68
N ALA A 123 3.54 -1.01 -0.39
CA ALA A 123 3.32 -2.46 -0.40
C ALA A 123 4.62 -3.27 -0.15
N LEU A 124 5.75 -2.83 -0.71
CA LEU A 124 7.06 -3.45 -0.49
C LEU A 124 7.56 -3.23 0.94
N LEU A 125 7.32 -2.07 1.54
CA LEU A 125 7.64 -1.81 2.95
C LEU A 125 6.80 -2.71 3.87
N ILE A 126 5.50 -2.87 3.61
CA ILE A 126 4.64 -3.78 4.36
C ILE A 126 5.13 -5.22 4.23
N LEU A 127 5.54 -5.64 3.03
CA LEU A 127 6.11 -6.96 2.80
C LEU A 127 7.35 -7.20 3.67
N THR A 128 8.28 -6.23 3.73
CA THR A 128 9.49 -6.36 4.56
C THR A 128 9.17 -6.43 6.05
N LEU A 129 8.22 -5.62 6.53
CA LEU A 129 7.76 -5.66 7.92
C LEU A 129 7.08 -6.99 8.27
N ALA A 130 6.22 -7.50 7.37
CA ALA A 130 5.54 -8.77 7.55
C ALA A 130 6.51 -9.97 7.54
N LEU A 131 7.54 -9.94 6.68
CA LEU A 131 8.63 -10.92 6.69
C LEU A 131 9.39 -10.89 8.01
N ARG A 132 9.70 -9.71 8.51
CA ARG A 132 10.38 -9.54 9.79
C ARG A 132 9.55 -10.08 10.95
N ALA A 133 8.25 -9.74 10.97
CA ALA A 133 7.32 -10.25 11.97
C ALA A 133 7.23 -11.79 11.96
N TYR A 134 7.22 -12.37 10.76
CA TYR A 134 7.21 -13.83 10.59
C TYR A 134 8.48 -14.50 11.12
N GLN A 135 9.66 -13.89 10.90
CA GLN A 135 10.95 -14.41 11.38
C GLN A 135 11.15 -14.30 12.89
N THR A 136 10.52 -13.30 13.53
CA THR A 136 10.68 -13.04 14.97
C THR A 136 9.57 -13.67 15.82
N GLY A 137 8.47 -14.12 15.22
CA GLY A 137 7.32 -14.71 15.90
C GLY A 137 7.23 -16.24 15.85
N GLY A 138 8.31 -16.92 15.37
CA GLY A 138 8.44 -18.38 15.32
C GLY A 138 9.20 -18.94 16.50
#